data_c52ea11429a033ce1780a652715544de
#
_entry.id   c52ea11429a033ce1780a652715544de
#
_cell.length_a   1.000
_cell.length_b   1.000
_cell.length_c   1.000
_cell.angle_alpha   90.00
_cell.angle_beta   90.00
_cell.angle_gamma   90.00
#
_symmetry.space_group_name_H-M   'P 1'
#
loop_
_entity.id
_entity.type
_entity.pdbx_description
1 polymer ?
#
loop_
_entity_poly.entity_id
_entity_poly.type
_entity_poly.pdbx_seq_one_letter_code
_entity_poly.pdbx_strand_id
1 'polypeptide(L)'
;MPHPKQAIDILDVSYLTNRGFYIPKPIAETGIGPFYLFTVIAIIFAVLFSRYSKKRQELTGKQFPVFWINLMVIIVFPCIALAFNNFPISFSIPELKGFNFRGGLHLSPELIALTFALAIYTAAFIAEIVRAGILAIHKGQREAAESIGLKPDRVMNLVILPQARRVIIPPLTSQYLNLTKNSSLAIAIGYMDLVATLGGISLNQTGREMETMVLVLL
;
A
#
# COMPACT_ATOMS: atom_id res chain seq x y z
N MET A 1 -16.59 18.19 14.05
CA MET A 1 -15.47 18.65 13.20
C MET A 1 -15.70 20.12 12.85
N PRO A 2 -14.68 20.97 12.83
CA PRO A 2 -14.81 22.41 12.61
C PRO A 2 -15.23 22.74 11.16
N HIS A 3 -15.97 23.85 11.02
CA HIS A 3 -16.35 24.40 9.72
C HIS A 3 -15.08 24.84 8.95
N PRO A 4 -15.05 24.89 7.60
CA PRO A 4 -13.86 25.28 6.83
C PRO A 4 -13.19 26.61 7.26
N LYS A 5 -13.97 27.55 7.80
CA LYS A 5 -13.45 28.80 8.37
C LYS A 5 -12.78 28.65 9.75
N GLN A 6 -12.99 27.53 10.41
CA GLN A 6 -12.43 27.16 11.72
C GLN A 6 -11.59 25.89 11.60
N ALA A 7 -10.98 25.67 10.44
CA ALA A 7 -10.15 24.50 10.14
C ALA A 7 -9.05 24.36 11.21
N ILE A 8 -8.76 23.12 11.60
CA ILE A 8 -7.61 22.82 12.43
C ILE A 8 -6.41 22.75 11.51
N ASP A 9 -5.47 23.68 11.69
CA ASP A 9 -4.19 23.68 10.99
C ASP A 9 -3.29 22.57 11.52
N ILE A 10 -2.73 21.80 10.61
CA ILE A 10 -1.71 20.81 10.92
C ILE A 10 -0.46 21.19 10.14
N LEU A 11 0.54 21.74 10.85
CA LEU A 11 1.85 22.16 10.30
C LEU A 11 1.75 23.24 9.19
N ASP A 12 0.75 24.13 9.22
CA ASP A 12 0.51 25.21 8.25
C ASP A 12 0.37 24.79 6.76
N VAL A 13 0.29 23.47 6.51
CA VAL A 13 0.21 22.91 5.15
C VAL A 13 -0.96 21.96 4.94
N SER A 14 -1.60 21.51 6.01
CA SER A 14 -2.71 20.55 5.97
C SER A 14 -3.86 21.01 6.85
N TYR A 15 -5.10 20.83 6.41
CA TYR A 15 -6.29 21.33 7.09
C TYR A 15 -7.29 20.22 7.33
N LEU A 16 -7.72 20.08 8.60
CA LEU A 16 -8.79 19.17 8.98
C LEU A 16 -10.10 19.94 9.17
N THR A 17 -11.12 19.54 8.44
CA THR A 17 -12.43 20.19 8.44
C THR A 17 -13.57 19.18 8.56
N ASN A 18 -14.81 19.65 8.74
CA ASN A 18 -16.01 18.80 8.65
C ASN A 18 -16.27 18.23 7.25
N ARG A 19 -15.59 18.75 6.21
CA ARG A 19 -15.69 18.29 4.82
C ARG A 19 -14.58 17.32 4.43
N GLY A 20 -13.60 17.08 5.31
CA GLY A 20 -12.51 16.16 5.10
C GLY A 20 -11.15 16.69 5.49
N PHE A 21 -10.15 15.93 5.12
CA PHE A 21 -8.76 16.26 5.35
C PHE A 21 -8.10 16.72 4.04
N TYR A 22 -7.53 17.91 4.07
CA TYR A 22 -6.84 18.50 2.93
C TYR A 22 -5.34 18.46 3.16
N ILE A 23 -4.61 17.80 2.26
CA ILE A 23 -3.15 17.67 2.29
C ILE A 23 -2.52 18.26 1.04
N PRO A 24 -1.27 18.75 1.11
CA PRO A 24 -0.56 19.20 -0.08
C PRO A 24 -0.48 18.11 -1.13
N LYS A 25 -0.81 18.45 -2.37
CA LYS A 25 -0.69 17.55 -3.52
C LYS A 25 0.60 17.84 -4.26
N PRO A 26 1.49 16.86 -4.45
CA PRO A 26 2.63 17.04 -5.32
C PRO A 26 2.16 17.18 -6.77
N ILE A 27 2.57 18.25 -7.42
CA ILE A 27 2.34 18.50 -8.84
C ILE A 27 3.67 18.37 -9.56
N ALA A 28 3.68 17.53 -10.58
CA ALA A 28 4.82 17.40 -11.48
C ALA A 28 4.86 18.62 -12.40
N GLU A 29 5.95 19.36 -12.35
CA GLU A 29 6.21 20.45 -13.29
C GLU A 29 6.82 19.94 -14.61
N THR A 30 6.87 20.82 -15.60
CA THR A 30 7.57 20.58 -16.86
C THR A 30 9.05 20.31 -16.58
N GLY A 31 9.51 19.07 -16.85
CA GLY A 31 10.90 18.64 -16.53
C GLY A 31 10.98 17.35 -15.72
N ILE A 32 9.85 16.75 -15.34
CA ILE A 32 9.85 15.47 -14.62
C ILE A 32 10.20 14.26 -15.51
N GLY A 33 10.27 14.44 -16.84
CA GLY A 33 10.61 13.39 -17.80
C GLY A 33 11.87 12.59 -17.45
N PRO A 34 13.00 13.25 -17.16
CA PRO A 34 14.22 12.57 -16.73
C PRO A 34 14.03 11.69 -15.48
N PHE A 35 13.20 12.09 -14.52
CA PHE A 35 12.90 11.29 -13.35
C PHE A 35 12.31 9.91 -13.72
N TYR A 36 11.31 9.87 -14.61
CA TYR A 36 10.74 8.60 -15.07
C TYR A 36 11.77 7.77 -15.84
N LEU A 37 12.58 8.39 -16.69
CA LEU A 37 13.62 7.72 -17.45
C LEU A 37 14.66 7.09 -16.53
N PHE A 38 15.19 7.82 -15.55
CA PHE A 38 16.14 7.30 -14.57
C PHE A 38 15.53 6.23 -13.68
N THR A 39 14.24 6.35 -13.32
CA THR A 39 13.53 5.29 -12.56
C THR A 39 13.44 4.01 -13.36
N VAL A 40 13.10 4.07 -14.64
CA VAL A 40 13.05 2.88 -15.51
C VAL A 40 14.45 2.26 -15.66
N ILE A 41 15.48 3.08 -15.87
CA ILE A 41 16.88 2.61 -15.95
C ILE A 41 17.29 1.93 -14.63
N ALA A 42 16.95 2.51 -13.48
CA ALA A 42 17.24 1.93 -12.16
C ALA A 42 16.58 0.56 -11.97
N ILE A 43 15.32 0.41 -12.39
CA ILE A 43 14.60 -0.87 -12.33
C ILE A 43 15.24 -1.90 -13.25
N ILE A 44 15.55 -1.54 -14.49
CA ILE A 44 16.22 -2.43 -15.45
C ILE A 44 17.57 -2.88 -14.88
N PHE A 45 18.37 -1.94 -14.37
CA PHE A 45 19.66 -2.25 -13.75
C PHE A 45 19.51 -3.20 -12.56
N ALA A 46 18.55 -2.94 -11.65
CA ALA A 46 18.29 -3.79 -10.49
C ALA A 46 17.92 -5.23 -10.89
N VAL A 47 17.11 -5.40 -11.95
CA VAL A 47 16.74 -6.72 -12.48
C VAL A 47 17.95 -7.43 -13.08
N LEU A 48 18.73 -6.74 -13.91
CA LEU A 48 19.95 -7.31 -14.54
C LEU A 48 20.99 -7.68 -13.49
N PHE A 49 21.21 -6.79 -12.50
CA PHE A 49 22.14 -7.03 -11.40
C PHE A 49 21.71 -8.24 -10.54
N SER A 50 20.41 -8.36 -10.26
CA SER A 50 19.87 -9.52 -9.53
C SER A 50 20.11 -10.83 -10.28
N ARG A 51 19.90 -10.85 -11.60
CA ARG A 51 20.17 -12.03 -12.46
C ARG A 51 21.66 -12.36 -12.51
N TYR A 52 22.50 -11.35 -12.69
CA TYR A 52 23.96 -11.52 -12.69
C TYR A 52 24.47 -12.05 -11.35
N SER A 53 24.01 -11.47 -10.24
CA SER A 53 24.41 -11.90 -8.90
C SER A 53 24.01 -13.34 -8.58
N LYS A 54 22.80 -13.78 -9.01
CA LYS A 54 22.38 -15.19 -8.88
C LYS A 54 23.29 -16.12 -9.64
N LYS A 55 23.57 -15.82 -10.92
CA LYS A 55 24.46 -16.63 -11.77
C LYS A 55 25.88 -16.71 -11.19
N ARG A 56 26.39 -15.61 -10.64
CA ARG A 56 27.71 -15.58 -10.01
C ARG A 56 27.73 -16.37 -8.69
N GLN A 57 26.65 -16.31 -7.91
CA GLN A 57 26.51 -17.08 -6.67
C GLN A 57 26.54 -18.60 -6.94
N GLU A 58 25.89 -19.05 -8.00
CA GLU A 58 25.92 -20.45 -8.44
C GLU A 58 27.34 -20.91 -8.81
N LEU A 59 28.15 -20.01 -9.42
CA LEU A 59 29.50 -20.33 -9.85
C LEU A 59 30.57 -20.21 -8.75
N THR A 60 30.44 -19.24 -7.83
CA THR A 60 31.50 -18.88 -6.87
C THR A 60 31.13 -19.11 -5.42
N GLY A 61 29.87 -19.41 -5.12
CA GLY A 61 29.36 -19.57 -3.75
C GLY A 61 29.29 -18.28 -2.90
N LYS A 62 29.79 -17.15 -3.43
CA LYS A 62 29.78 -15.87 -2.70
C LYS A 62 28.43 -15.15 -2.85
N GLN A 63 27.83 -14.81 -1.70
CA GLN A 63 26.57 -14.04 -1.66
C GLN A 63 26.86 -12.55 -1.60
N PHE A 64 26.22 -11.77 -2.50
CA PHE A 64 26.18 -10.32 -2.40
C PHE A 64 24.90 -9.89 -1.67
N PRO A 65 24.91 -8.77 -0.95
CA PRO A 65 23.71 -8.16 -0.35
C PRO A 65 22.85 -7.50 -1.44
N VAL A 66 22.33 -8.31 -2.38
CA VAL A 66 21.59 -7.86 -3.58
C VAL A 66 20.40 -6.97 -3.21
N PHE A 67 19.73 -7.28 -2.10
CA PHE A 67 18.59 -6.50 -1.63
C PHE A 67 18.98 -5.04 -1.34
N TRP A 68 20.05 -4.82 -0.57
CA TRP A 68 20.50 -3.48 -0.20
C TRP A 68 21.02 -2.68 -1.38
N ILE A 69 21.76 -3.35 -2.28
CA ILE A 69 22.29 -2.72 -3.50
C ILE A 69 21.15 -2.28 -4.42
N ASN A 70 20.17 -3.14 -4.66
CA ASN A 70 19.01 -2.82 -5.49
C ASN A 70 18.16 -1.72 -4.86
N LEU A 71 17.93 -1.77 -3.55
CA LEU A 71 17.19 -0.72 -2.83
C LEU A 71 17.90 0.64 -2.98
N MET A 72 19.23 0.65 -2.83
CA MET A 72 20.03 1.85 -2.97
C MET A 72 19.94 2.41 -4.42
N VAL A 73 20.07 1.57 -5.41
CA VAL A 73 19.98 1.99 -6.82
C VAL A 73 18.59 2.56 -7.14
N ILE A 74 17.52 1.87 -6.73
CA ILE A 74 16.13 2.30 -6.99
C ILE A 74 15.80 3.63 -6.30
N ILE A 75 16.44 3.95 -5.18
CA ILE A 75 16.22 5.22 -4.46
C ILE A 75 17.16 6.31 -4.99
N VAL A 76 18.45 6.02 -5.08
CA VAL A 76 19.47 7.04 -5.38
C VAL A 76 19.39 7.56 -6.80
N PHE A 77 19.16 6.70 -7.81
CA PHE A 77 19.09 7.13 -9.21
C PHE A 77 17.97 8.14 -9.49
N PRO A 78 16.71 7.89 -9.08
CA PRO A 78 15.66 8.88 -9.21
C PRO A 78 15.91 10.17 -8.40
N CYS A 79 16.49 10.06 -7.19
CA CYS A 79 16.83 11.21 -6.37
C CYS A 79 17.90 12.09 -7.05
N ILE A 80 18.91 11.50 -7.69
CA ILE A 80 19.90 12.22 -8.47
C ILE A 80 19.21 12.95 -9.64
N ALA A 81 18.30 12.30 -10.35
CA ALA A 81 17.56 12.92 -11.46
C ALA A 81 16.72 14.13 -10.99
N LEU A 82 16.09 14.03 -9.82
CA LEU A 82 15.36 15.15 -9.21
C LEU A 82 16.30 16.31 -8.84
N ALA A 83 17.48 15.99 -8.25
CA ALA A 83 18.46 17.00 -7.85
C ALA A 83 19.02 17.77 -9.08
N PHE A 84 19.32 17.07 -10.19
CA PHE A 84 19.80 17.70 -11.42
C PHE A 84 18.75 18.62 -12.08
N ASN A 85 17.47 18.36 -11.90
CA ASN A 85 16.39 19.16 -12.45
C ASN A 85 15.81 20.18 -11.44
N ASN A 86 16.57 20.57 -10.41
CA ASN A 86 16.14 21.51 -9.36
C ASN A 86 14.80 21.13 -8.71
N PHE A 87 14.58 19.82 -8.47
CA PHE A 87 13.36 19.28 -7.87
C PHE A 87 12.08 19.81 -8.55
N PRO A 88 11.74 19.36 -9.79
CA PRO A 88 10.57 19.83 -10.52
C PRO A 88 9.27 19.28 -9.94
N ILE A 89 9.12 19.40 -8.62
CA ILE A 89 7.94 19.00 -7.85
C ILE A 89 7.52 20.22 -7.05
N SER A 90 6.41 20.81 -7.43
CA SER A 90 5.73 21.81 -6.61
C SER A 90 4.64 21.17 -5.78
N PHE A 91 4.39 21.74 -4.61
CA PHE A 91 3.29 21.29 -3.76
C PHE A 91 2.15 22.29 -3.86
N SER A 92 1.00 21.82 -4.36
CA SER A 92 -0.23 22.60 -4.27
C SER A 92 -0.74 22.56 -2.84
N ILE A 93 -0.51 23.65 -2.10
CA ILE A 93 -1.04 23.82 -0.74
C ILE A 93 -2.53 24.17 -0.87
N PRO A 94 -3.40 23.54 -0.06
CA PRO A 94 -4.81 23.89 -0.06
C PRO A 94 -5.01 25.31 0.50
N GLU A 95 -5.69 26.16 -0.27
CA GLU A 95 -6.02 27.54 0.11
C GLU A 95 -7.51 27.69 0.33
N LEU A 96 -7.91 28.44 1.36
CA LEU A 96 -9.31 28.76 1.61
C LEU A 96 -9.80 29.80 0.59
N LYS A 97 -10.62 29.36 -0.39
CA LYS A 97 -11.27 30.26 -1.37
C LYS A 97 -12.78 30.23 -1.17
N GLY A 98 -13.31 31.27 -0.53
CA GLY A 98 -14.73 31.40 -0.21
C GLY A 98 -15.18 30.49 0.93
N PHE A 99 -16.00 29.48 0.63
CA PHE A 99 -16.58 28.57 1.61
C PHE A 99 -15.90 27.18 1.65
N ASN A 100 -14.85 26.98 0.85
CA ASN A 100 -14.17 25.70 0.78
C ASN A 100 -12.68 25.86 0.46
N PHE A 101 -11.88 24.82 0.78
CA PHE A 101 -10.49 24.75 0.34
C PHE A 101 -10.41 24.38 -1.14
N ARG A 102 -9.51 25.04 -1.87
CA ARG A 102 -9.16 24.72 -3.24
C ARG A 102 -7.67 24.39 -3.32
N GLY A 103 -7.32 23.43 -4.19
CA GLY A 103 -5.97 22.87 -4.28
C GLY A 103 -5.74 21.74 -3.29
N GLY A 104 -4.55 21.15 -3.32
CA GLY A 104 -4.21 19.99 -2.51
C GLY A 104 -4.95 18.70 -2.91
N LEU A 105 -4.73 17.67 -2.13
CA LEU A 105 -5.46 16.39 -2.19
C LEU A 105 -6.54 16.42 -1.11
N HIS A 106 -7.78 16.20 -1.52
CA HIS A 106 -8.93 16.12 -0.62
C HIS A 106 -9.24 14.66 -0.30
N LEU A 107 -9.16 14.31 0.98
CA LEU A 107 -9.60 13.03 1.51
C LEU A 107 -10.96 13.23 2.19
N SER A 108 -11.99 12.62 1.63
CA SER A 108 -13.32 12.73 2.21
C SER A 108 -13.41 12.04 3.57
N PRO A 109 -14.27 12.53 4.49
CA PRO A 109 -14.46 11.92 5.81
C PRO A 109 -14.91 10.45 5.70
N GLU A 110 -15.74 10.15 4.69
CA GLU A 110 -16.26 8.82 4.42
C GLU A 110 -15.12 7.84 4.07
N LEU A 111 -14.17 8.27 3.21
CA LEU A 111 -13.00 7.47 2.87
C LEU A 111 -12.13 7.18 4.09
N ILE A 112 -11.88 8.20 4.91
CA ILE A 112 -11.07 8.06 6.13
C ILE A 112 -11.76 7.09 7.10
N ALA A 113 -13.05 7.31 7.37
CA ALA A 113 -13.82 6.46 8.28
C ALA A 113 -13.86 5.01 7.80
N LEU A 114 -14.13 4.78 6.52
CA LEU A 114 -14.16 3.46 5.92
C LEU A 114 -12.81 2.75 6.04
N THR A 115 -11.73 3.46 5.69
CA THR A 115 -10.37 2.89 5.72
C THR A 115 -10.00 2.46 7.14
N PHE A 116 -10.24 3.32 8.15
CA PHE A 116 -9.97 2.97 9.54
C PHE A 116 -10.87 1.83 10.03
N ALA A 117 -12.16 1.87 9.74
CA ALA A 117 -13.09 0.82 10.16
C ALA A 117 -12.71 -0.54 9.57
N LEU A 118 -12.47 -0.61 8.25
CA LEU A 118 -12.06 -1.85 7.59
C LEU A 118 -10.68 -2.33 8.04
N ALA A 119 -9.73 -1.41 8.25
CA ALA A 119 -8.39 -1.76 8.71
C ALA A 119 -8.42 -2.39 10.11
N ILE A 120 -9.11 -1.76 11.08
CA ILE A 120 -9.22 -2.27 12.45
C ILE A 120 -9.99 -3.58 12.48
N TYR A 121 -11.12 -3.65 11.80
CA TYR A 121 -11.94 -4.85 11.69
C TYR A 121 -11.13 -6.02 11.11
N THR A 122 -10.49 -5.82 9.99
CA THR A 122 -9.71 -6.86 9.30
C THR A 122 -8.47 -7.26 10.10
N ALA A 123 -7.81 -6.29 10.75
CA ALA A 123 -6.62 -6.56 11.58
C ALA A 123 -6.92 -7.53 12.72
N ALA A 124 -8.10 -7.44 13.34
CA ALA A 124 -8.51 -8.36 14.41
C ALA A 124 -8.59 -9.82 13.91
N PHE A 125 -9.19 -10.03 12.74
CA PHE A 125 -9.26 -11.38 12.13
C PHE A 125 -7.90 -11.89 11.67
N ILE A 126 -7.08 -11.02 11.07
CA ILE A 126 -5.72 -11.40 10.65
C ILE A 126 -4.87 -11.79 11.87
N ALA A 127 -4.97 -11.05 12.96
CA ALA A 127 -4.25 -11.36 14.20
C ALA A 127 -4.64 -12.73 14.74
N GLU A 128 -5.94 -13.07 14.73
CA GLU A 128 -6.44 -14.37 15.20
C GLU A 128 -6.01 -15.52 14.27
N ILE A 129 -6.05 -15.32 12.95
CA ILE A 129 -5.55 -16.30 11.98
C ILE A 129 -4.05 -16.59 12.21
N VAL A 130 -3.25 -15.55 12.42
CA VAL A 130 -1.81 -15.70 12.69
C VAL A 130 -1.59 -16.41 14.01
N ARG A 131 -2.30 -16.01 15.07
CA ARG A 131 -2.23 -16.65 16.38
C ARG A 131 -2.58 -18.14 16.31
N ALA A 132 -3.70 -18.46 15.67
CA ALA A 132 -4.16 -19.84 15.51
C ALA A 132 -3.16 -20.68 14.69
N GLY A 133 -2.62 -20.11 13.62
CA GLY A 133 -1.64 -20.78 12.77
C GLY A 133 -0.33 -21.11 13.49
N ILE A 134 0.13 -20.23 14.39
CA ILE A 134 1.32 -20.49 15.22
C ILE A 134 1.01 -21.58 16.26
N LEU A 135 -0.15 -21.51 16.91
CA LEU A 135 -0.56 -22.48 17.93
C LEU A 135 -0.90 -23.86 17.35
N ALA A 136 -1.22 -23.94 16.06
CA ALA A 136 -1.49 -25.22 15.38
C ALA A 136 -0.24 -26.10 15.23
N ILE A 137 0.96 -25.54 15.39
CA ILE A 137 2.21 -26.30 15.30
C ILE A 137 2.40 -27.12 16.57
N HIS A 138 2.59 -28.44 16.38
CA HIS A 138 2.74 -29.38 17.48
C HIS A 138 3.92 -29.02 18.39
N LYS A 139 3.69 -29.05 19.72
CA LYS A 139 4.69 -28.69 20.73
C LYS A 139 6.00 -29.47 20.60
N GLY A 140 5.93 -30.74 20.19
CA GLY A 140 7.12 -31.56 19.96
C GLY A 140 8.09 -31.04 18.94
N GLN A 141 7.62 -30.23 17.96
CA GLN A 141 8.53 -29.56 17.00
C GLN A 141 9.40 -28.53 17.70
N ARG A 142 8.84 -27.82 18.65
CA ARG A 142 9.56 -26.85 19.48
C ARG A 142 10.55 -27.54 20.40
N GLU A 143 10.09 -28.56 21.14
CA GLU A 143 10.90 -29.34 22.08
C GLU A 143 12.06 -30.05 21.37
N ALA A 144 11.82 -30.64 20.19
CA ALA A 144 12.87 -31.25 19.37
C ALA A 144 13.92 -30.24 18.90
N ALA A 145 13.49 -29.04 18.50
CA ALA A 145 14.41 -27.97 18.09
C ALA A 145 15.23 -27.42 19.26
N GLU A 146 14.64 -27.32 20.44
CA GLU A 146 15.31 -26.89 21.67
C GLU A 146 16.32 -27.93 22.16
N SER A 147 16.00 -29.26 22.04
CA SER A 147 16.88 -30.35 22.44
C SER A 147 18.20 -30.43 21.64
N ILE A 148 18.20 -29.95 20.39
CA ILE A 148 19.43 -29.80 19.58
C ILE A 148 20.18 -28.49 19.82
N GLY A 149 19.78 -27.69 20.82
CA GLY A 149 20.47 -26.49 21.26
C GLY A 149 20.12 -25.21 20.46
N LEU A 150 19.02 -25.20 19.71
CA LEU A 150 18.56 -23.98 19.04
C LEU A 150 18.01 -22.97 20.05
N LYS A 151 18.43 -21.71 19.92
CA LYS A 151 17.87 -20.61 20.72
C LYS A 151 16.41 -20.35 20.33
N PRO A 152 15.53 -19.90 21.27
CA PRO A 152 14.10 -19.69 21.01
C PRO A 152 13.79 -18.87 19.75
N ASP A 153 14.55 -17.80 19.48
CA ASP A 153 14.38 -16.98 18.28
C ASP A 153 14.65 -17.77 17.00
N ARG A 154 15.64 -18.64 17.01
CA ARG A 154 15.94 -19.51 15.85
C ARG A 154 14.89 -20.61 15.70
N VAL A 155 14.39 -21.17 16.80
CA VAL A 155 13.28 -22.14 16.78
C VAL A 155 12.06 -21.52 16.12
N MET A 156 11.69 -20.28 16.52
CA MET A 156 10.56 -19.58 15.91
C MET A 156 10.78 -19.35 14.41
N ASN A 157 11.92 -18.82 14.00
CA ASN A 157 12.17 -18.42 12.63
C ASN A 157 12.46 -19.58 11.66
N LEU A 158 13.14 -20.64 12.12
CA LEU A 158 13.59 -21.73 11.26
C LEU A 158 12.64 -22.94 11.27
N VAL A 159 11.90 -23.16 12.37
CA VAL A 159 11.06 -24.36 12.54
C VAL A 159 9.58 -24.00 12.54
N ILE A 160 9.15 -23.11 13.44
CA ILE A 160 7.74 -22.83 13.66
C ILE A 160 7.16 -21.98 12.53
N LEU A 161 7.77 -20.84 12.22
CA LEU A 161 7.22 -19.88 11.27
C LEU A 161 7.08 -20.44 9.85
N PRO A 162 8.03 -21.23 9.29
CA PRO A 162 7.86 -21.85 7.97
C PRO A 162 6.69 -22.85 7.91
N GLN A 163 6.44 -23.58 8.99
CA GLN A 163 5.32 -24.50 9.09
C GLN A 163 4.01 -23.73 9.28
N ALA A 164 3.98 -22.77 10.20
CA ALA A 164 2.81 -21.93 10.47
C ALA A 164 2.32 -21.17 9.22
N ARG A 165 3.21 -20.69 8.37
CA ARG A 165 2.84 -20.01 7.11
C ARG A 165 1.94 -20.87 6.22
N ARG A 166 2.16 -22.18 6.16
CA ARG A 166 1.33 -23.10 5.36
C ARG A 166 -0.10 -23.18 5.88
N VAL A 167 -0.29 -23.01 7.19
CA VAL A 167 -1.60 -23.01 7.85
C VAL A 167 -2.25 -21.62 7.76
N ILE A 168 -1.46 -20.54 7.84
CA ILE A 168 -1.93 -19.15 7.85
C ILE A 168 -2.37 -18.68 6.46
N ILE A 169 -1.64 -19.02 5.40
CA ILE A 169 -1.86 -18.46 4.06
C ILE A 169 -3.27 -18.70 3.51
N PRO A 170 -3.86 -19.93 3.58
CA PRO A 170 -5.19 -20.15 3.02
C PRO A 170 -6.29 -19.30 3.69
N PRO A 171 -6.44 -19.26 5.03
CA PRO A 171 -7.43 -18.40 5.67
C PRO A 171 -7.16 -16.91 5.44
N LEU A 172 -5.87 -16.50 5.36
CA LEU A 172 -5.49 -15.13 5.08
C LEU A 172 -5.96 -14.69 3.70
N THR A 173 -5.81 -15.54 2.69
CA THR A 173 -6.31 -15.27 1.33
C THR A 173 -7.82 -15.06 1.33
N SER A 174 -8.57 -15.89 2.05
CA SER A 174 -10.02 -15.72 2.21
C SER A 174 -10.38 -14.39 2.88
N GLN A 175 -9.58 -13.97 3.88
CA GLN A 175 -9.80 -12.70 4.57
C GLN A 175 -9.55 -11.50 3.65
N TYR A 176 -8.56 -11.54 2.77
CA TYR A 176 -8.35 -10.47 1.77
C TYR A 176 -9.48 -10.42 0.73
N LEU A 177 -10.00 -11.58 0.30
CA LEU A 177 -11.19 -11.61 -0.58
C LEU A 177 -12.42 -11.00 0.12
N ASN A 178 -12.61 -11.28 1.41
CA ASN A 178 -13.68 -10.68 2.21
C ASN A 178 -13.49 -9.16 2.35
N LEU A 179 -12.25 -8.70 2.56
CA LEU A 179 -11.94 -7.27 2.61
C LEU A 179 -12.34 -6.57 1.31
N THR A 180 -12.01 -7.17 0.16
CA THR A 180 -12.36 -6.63 -1.16
C THR A 180 -13.88 -6.55 -1.35
N LYS A 181 -14.63 -7.56 -0.92
CA LYS A 181 -16.10 -7.53 -0.95
C LYS A 181 -16.66 -6.46 0.01
N ASN A 182 -16.11 -6.36 1.20
CA ASN A 182 -16.55 -5.40 2.21
C ASN A 182 -16.25 -3.95 1.81
N SER A 183 -15.27 -3.70 0.94
CA SER A 183 -15.01 -2.36 0.42
C SER A 183 -16.20 -1.78 -0.35
N SER A 184 -17.00 -2.61 -0.98
CA SER A 184 -18.23 -2.19 -1.70
C SER A 184 -19.34 -1.68 -0.76
N LEU A 185 -19.25 -1.95 0.56
CA LEU A 185 -20.14 -1.35 1.56
C LEU A 185 -19.92 0.18 1.72
N ALA A 186 -18.87 0.72 1.12
CA ALA A 186 -18.62 2.15 1.00
C ALA A 186 -19.83 2.94 0.49
N ILE A 187 -20.60 2.33 -0.38
CA ILE A 187 -21.87 2.90 -0.91
C ILE A 187 -22.84 3.28 0.21
N ALA A 188 -22.94 2.48 1.28
CA ALA A 188 -23.85 2.70 2.38
C ALA A 188 -23.53 3.99 3.19
N ILE A 189 -22.29 4.43 3.15
CA ILE A 189 -21.83 5.68 3.79
C ILE A 189 -21.70 6.84 2.80
N GLY A 190 -22.17 6.67 1.56
CA GLY A 190 -22.13 7.70 0.54
C GLY A 190 -20.80 7.84 -0.19
N TYR A 191 -19.82 6.95 0.06
CA TYR A 191 -18.57 6.92 -0.71
C TYR A 191 -18.75 6.04 -1.95
N MET A 192 -18.62 6.65 -3.12
CA MET A 192 -18.78 5.95 -4.40
C MET A 192 -17.49 5.21 -4.75
N ASP A 193 -17.55 3.89 -4.66
CA ASP A 193 -16.52 3.00 -5.17
C ASP A 193 -16.68 2.78 -6.70
N LEU A 194 -15.84 1.94 -7.28
CA LEU A 194 -15.88 1.61 -8.70
C LEU A 194 -17.23 1.02 -9.13
N VAL A 195 -17.76 0.10 -8.31
CA VAL A 195 -19.04 -0.58 -8.58
C VAL A 195 -20.21 0.40 -8.55
N ALA A 196 -20.20 1.28 -7.54
CA ALA A 196 -21.22 2.33 -7.41
C ALA A 196 -21.18 3.32 -8.58
N THR A 197 -19.97 3.71 -8.97
CA THR A 197 -19.77 4.68 -10.05
C THR A 197 -20.17 4.09 -11.41
N LEU A 198 -19.70 2.89 -11.73
CA LEU A 198 -19.99 2.24 -13.01
C LEU A 198 -21.41 1.67 -13.04
N GLY A 199 -21.79 0.88 -12.04
CA GLY A 199 -23.11 0.22 -12.01
C GLY A 199 -24.25 1.16 -11.61
N GLY A 200 -23.99 2.19 -10.79
CA GLY A 200 -25.01 3.15 -10.38
C GLY A 200 -25.12 4.34 -11.33
N ILE A 201 -24.07 5.14 -11.44
CA ILE A 201 -24.10 6.41 -12.16
C ILE A 201 -24.01 6.19 -13.67
N SER A 202 -23.00 5.47 -14.14
CA SER A 202 -22.77 5.31 -15.58
C SER A 202 -23.89 4.54 -16.26
N LEU A 203 -24.42 3.51 -15.62
CA LEU A 203 -25.55 2.75 -16.13
C LEU A 203 -26.82 3.61 -16.25
N ASN A 204 -27.13 4.40 -15.19
CA ASN A 204 -28.31 5.27 -15.22
C ASN A 204 -28.19 6.42 -16.23
N GLN A 205 -26.98 6.92 -16.49
CA GLN A 205 -26.74 8.04 -17.41
C GLN A 205 -26.66 7.59 -18.88
N THR A 206 -26.07 6.43 -19.16
CA THR A 206 -25.82 5.96 -20.52
C THR A 206 -26.82 4.94 -21.02
N GLY A 207 -27.50 4.20 -20.12
CA GLY A 207 -28.39 3.12 -20.46
C GLY A 207 -27.73 1.90 -21.14
N ARG A 208 -26.38 1.86 -21.14
CA ARG A 208 -25.58 0.80 -21.79
C ARG A 208 -25.21 -0.30 -20.80
N GLU A 209 -26.17 -1.18 -20.54
CA GLU A 209 -26.07 -2.23 -19.53
C GLU A 209 -24.92 -3.20 -19.79
N MET A 210 -24.75 -3.66 -21.03
CA MET A 210 -23.75 -4.67 -21.39
C MET A 210 -22.33 -4.12 -21.28
N GLU A 211 -22.09 -2.89 -21.73
CA GLU A 211 -20.75 -2.26 -21.68
C GLU A 211 -20.33 -1.97 -20.25
N THR A 212 -21.24 -1.45 -19.42
CA THR A 212 -20.99 -1.21 -17.99
C THR A 212 -20.77 -2.50 -17.22
N MET A 213 -21.49 -3.57 -17.53
CA MET A 213 -21.32 -4.88 -16.91
C MET A 213 -19.92 -5.47 -17.22
N VAL A 214 -19.47 -5.35 -18.46
CA VAL A 214 -18.12 -5.78 -18.85
C VAL A 214 -17.04 -4.97 -18.14
N LEU A 215 -17.20 -3.65 -17.98
CA LEU A 215 -16.26 -2.80 -17.26
C LEU A 215 -16.18 -3.09 -15.75
N VAL A 216 -17.27 -3.57 -15.15
CA VAL A 216 -17.29 -3.97 -13.73
C VAL A 216 -16.65 -5.35 -13.53
N LEU A 217 -16.70 -6.23 -14.54
CA LEU A 217 -16.17 -7.59 -14.46
C LEU A 217 -14.66 -7.69 -14.82
N LEU A 218 -14.08 -6.68 -15.49
CA LEU A 218 -12.65 -6.57 -15.79
C LEU A 218 -11.86 -5.98 -14.60
#